data_21f16adc92265b28c12b9922ddba1783
#
_entry.id   21f16adc92265b28c12b9922ddba1783
#
_cell.length_a   1.000
_cell.length_b   1.000
_cell.length_c   1.000
_cell.angle_alpha   90.00
_cell.angle_beta   90.00
_cell.angle_gamma   90.00
#
_symmetry.space_group_name_H-M   'P 1'
#
loop_
_entity.id
_entity.type
_entity.pdbx_description
1 polymer ?
#
loop_
_entity_poly.entity_id
_entity_poly.type
_entity_poly.pdbx_seq_one_letter_code
_entity_poly.pdbx_strand_id
1 'polypeptide(L)'
;MVSAVDPISSGRGESLEFELTFLARALPEGLANWPSMRLTDVYVPANPVMHPRLRLRQKGEAYEITKKVPLNSADASAHTEITIPLSPDEYRDLAGLNGRRVEKIRYSGLIDGNPAEVDVFVGALQGLVLIDFEFSDREQLEKFVVPRICLADVTQEEFIAGGMLSGKGFADIESRLRDFGYEPI
;
A
#
# COMPACT_ATOMS: atom_id res chain seq x y z
N MET A 1 4.47 -23.35 -36.31
CA MET A 1 4.74 -23.67 -34.88
C MET A 1 4.00 -22.64 -34.08
N VAL A 2 2.87 -23.02 -33.49
CA VAL A 2 2.07 -22.14 -32.63
C VAL A 2 2.73 -22.20 -31.26
N SER A 3 3.28 -21.08 -30.81
CA SER A 3 3.83 -20.93 -29.47
C SER A 3 2.72 -21.20 -28.44
N ALA A 4 2.98 -22.10 -27.50
CA ALA A 4 2.08 -22.37 -26.40
C ALA A 4 1.89 -21.08 -25.59
N VAL A 5 0.65 -20.63 -25.49
CA VAL A 5 0.26 -19.59 -24.54
C VAL A 5 0.32 -20.23 -23.16
N ASP A 6 1.22 -19.76 -22.30
CA ASP A 6 1.27 -20.19 -20.90
C ASP A 6 -0.11 -19.95 -20.27
N PRO A 7 -0.62 -20.90 -19.46
CA PRO A 7 -1.89 -20.70 -18.78
C PRO A 7 -1.74 -19.54 -17.81
N ILE A 8 -2.49 -18.48 -18.05
CA ILE A 8 -2.69 -17.36 -17.11
C ILE A 8 -3.11 -18.01 -15.78
N SER A 9 -2.20 -17.99 -14.81
CA SER A 9 -2.50 -18.46 -13.47
C SER A 9 -3.73 -17.68 -12.99
N SER A 10 -4.73 -18.38 -12.51
CA SER A 10 -6.04 -17.89 -12.08
C SER A 10 -5.95 -16.50 -11.46
N GLY A 11 -6.42 -15.50 -12.22
CA GLY A 11 -6.52 -14.12 -11.73
C GLY A 11 -7.33 -14.13 -10.46
N ARG A 12 -6.81 -13.50 -9.41
CA ARG A 12 -7.60 -13.19 -8.22
C ARG A 12 -8.70 -12.25 -8.69
N GLY A 13 -9.92 -12.75 -8.67
CA GLY A 13 -11.10 -11.94 -8.88
C GLY A 13 -11.24 -10.87 -7.80
N GLU A 14 -12.38 -10.21 -7.81
CA GLU A 14 -12.78 -9.25 -6.77
C GLU A 14 -12.61 -9.86 -5.37
N SER A 15 -11.85 -9.20 -4.50
CA SER A 15 -11.66 -9.55 -3.09
C SER A 15 -12.20 -8.46 -2.19
N LEU A 16 -12.78 -8.87 -1.07
CA LEU A 16 -13.13 -7.98 0.02
C LEU A 16 -11.93 -7.94 0.99
N GLU A 17 -11.44 -6.75 1.28
CA GLU A 17 -10.31 -6.53 2.18
C GLU A 17 -10.73 -5.66 3.36
N PHE A 18 -10.28 -6.09 4.54
CA PHE A 18 -10.37 -5.31 5.78
C PHE A 18 -8.95 -5.01 6.23
N GLU A 19 -8.65 -3.72 6.41
CA GLU A 19 -7.29 -3.25 6.64
C GLU A 19 -7.28 -2.11 7.67
N LEU A 20 -6.29 -2.12 8.55
CA LEU A 20 -5.96 -0.98 9.41
C LEU A 20 -4.54 -0.52 9.12
N THR A 21 -4.35 0.78 8.96
CA THR A 21 -3.07 1.42 8.69
C THR A 21 -2.64 2.30 9.85
N PHE A 22 -1.41 2.11 10.32
CA PHE A 22 -0.83 2.86 11.43
C PHE A 22 0.45 3.58 11.01
N LEU A 23 0.69 4.75 11.60
CA LEU A 23 2.03 5.32 11.64
C LEU A 23 2.89 4.48 12.57
N ALA A 24 4.12 4.14 12.16
CA ALA A 24 5.06 3.44 13.01
C ALA A 24 5.67 4.38 14.06
N ARG A 25 5.90 3.90 15.28
CA ARG A 25 6.66 4.60 16.31
C ARG A 25 8.17 4.40 16.14
N ALA A 26 8.55 3.25 15.61
CA ALA A 26 9.92 2.84 15.32
C ALA A 26 9.88 1.68 14.32
N LEU A 27 11.02 1.31 13.76
CA LEU A 27 11.12 0.07 12.98
C LEU A 27 10.99 -1.14 13.91
N PRO A 28 10.26 -2.20 13.51
CA PRO A 28 10.24 -3.46 14.24
C PRO A 28 11.64 -4.01 14.48
N GLU A 29 11.87 -4.59 15.64
CA GLU A 29 13.14 -5.27 15.94
C GLU A 29 13.36 -6.43 14.95
N GLY A 30 14.57 -6.51 14.41
CA GLY A 30 14.92 -7.54 13.43
C GLY A 30 14.26 -7.38 12.05
N LEU A 31 13.66 -6.23 11.73
CA LEU A 31 12.99 -5.98 10.45
C LEU A 31 13.86 -6.37 9.22
N ALA A 32 15.18 -6.14 9.29
CA ALA A 32 16.11 -6.48 8.20
C ALA A 32 16.15 -7.98 7.86
N ASN A 33 15.68 -8.86 8.77
CA ASN A 33 15.59 -10.30 8.56
C ASN A 33 14.23 -10.75 8.00
N TRP A 34 13.27 -9.85 7.88
CA TRP A 34 11.97 -10.18 7.32
C TRP A 34 12.03 -10.31 5.80
N PRO A 35 11.22 -11.18 5.19
CA PRO A 35 11.00 -11.14 3.76
C PRO A 35 10.62 -9.72 3.32
N SER A 36 11.31 -9.22 2.30
CA SER A 36 11.06 -7.86 1.84
C SER A 36 10.99 -7.78 0.33
N MET A 37 10.27 -6.76 -0.16
CA MET A 37 10.10 -6.52 -1.57
C MET A 37 9.99 -5.02 -1.86
N ARG A 38 10.69 -4.57 -2.91
CA ARG A 38 10.50 -3.21 -3.41
C ARG A 38 9.21 -3.13 -4.22
N LEU A 39 8.38 -2.16 -3.89
CA LEU A 39 7.15 -1.83 -4.59
C LEU A 39 7.32 -0.46 -5.26
N THR A 40 6.98 -0.40 -6.54
CA THR A 40 6.86 0.86 -7.29
C THR A 40 5.44 0.97 -7.80
N ASP A 41 4.73 1.97 -7.32
CA ASP A 41 3.34 2.23 -7.67
C ASP A 41 3.22 3.47 -8.56
N VAL A 42 2.44 3.35 -9.63
CA VAL A 42 2.03 4.47 -10.49
C VAL A 42 0.52 4.63 -10.38
N TYR A 43 0.06 5.74 -9.86
CA TYR A 43 -1.35 6.04 -9.67
C TYR A 43 -1.91 6.89 -10.81
N VAL A 44 -3.06 6.50 -11.35
CA VAL A 44 -3.76 7.15 -12.46
C VAL A 44 -5.19 7.49 -12.02
N PRO A 45 -5.69 8.69 -12.34
CA PRO A 45 -5.06 9.79 -13.06
C PRO A 45 -4.06 10.59 -12.20
N ALA A 46 -3.20 11.35 -12.85
CA ALA A 46 -2.18 12.19 -12.19
C ALA A 46 -2.75 13.46 -11.51
N ASN A 47 -4.04 13.72 -11.61
CA ASN A 47 -4.66 14.91 -11.02
C ASN A 47 -4.41 14.96 -9.50
N PRO A 48 -3.69 15.98 -8.96
CA PRO A 48 -3.28 16.02 -7.56
C PRO A 48 -4.43 16.26 -6.58
N VAL A 49 -5.56 16.76 -7.03
CA VAL A 49 -6.76 17.01 -6.19
C VAL A 49 -7.71 15.82 -6.14
N MET A 50 -7.41 14.76 -6.89
CA MET A 50 -8.20 13.53 -6.89
C MET A 50 -7.46 12.42 -6.15
N HIS A 51 -8.18 11.64 -5.37
CA HIS A 51 -7.68 10.38 -4.85
C HIS A 51 -7.77 9.32 -5.96
N PRO A 52 -6.66 8.98 -6.64
CA PRO A 52 -6.69 7.99 -7.70
C PRO A 52 -6.91 6.60 -7.11
N ARG A 53 -7.81 5.85 -7.72
CA ARG A 53 -8.17 4.49 -7.28
C ARG A 53 -7.56 3.40 -8.16
N LEU A 54 -6.94 3.79 -9.27
CA LEU A 54 -6.26 2.88 -10.18
C LEU A 54 -4.75 2.97 -9.96
N ARG A 55 -4.14 1.82 -9.75
CA ARG A 55 -2.72 1.67 -9.47
C ARG A 55 -2.10 0.63 -10.38
N LEU A 56 -1.01 0.99 -11.03
CA LEU A 56 -0.08 0.06 -11.65
C LEU A 56 1.01 -0.23 -10.64
N ARG A 57 1.31 -1.48 -10.36
CA ARG A 57 2.34 -1.89 -9.39
C ARG A 57 3.37 -2.79 -10.04
N GLN A 58 4.63 -2.45 -9.81
CA GLN A 58 5.73 -3.37 -9.96
C GLN A 58 6.09 -3.92 -8.58
N LYS A 59 6.11 -5.25 -8.47
CA LYS A 59 6.39 -6.03 -7.27
C LYS A 59 7.52 -7.01 -7.59
N GLY A 60 8.78 -6.54 -7.43
CA GLY A 60 9.93 -7.29 -7.94
C GLY A 60 9.85 -7.45 -9.46
N GLU A 61 9.71 -8.70 -9.94
CA GLU A 61 9.56 -9.04 -11.36
C GLU A 61 8.09 -9.24 -11.78
N ALA A 62 7.15 -9.12 -10.86
CA ALA A 62 5.72 -9.22 -11.13
C ALA A 62 5.10 -7.83 -11.35
N TYR A 63 4.10 -7.78 -12.22
CA TYR A 63 3.40 -6.55 -12.59
C TYR A 63 1.91 -6.76 -12.51
N GLU A 64 1.20 -5.75 -12.01
CA GLU A 64 -0.25 -5.81 -11.84
C GLU A 64 -0.89 -4.44 -12.00
N ILE A 65 -2.16 -4.44 -12.36
CA ILE A 65 -3.04 -3.28 -12.27
C ILE A 65 -4.15 -3.56 -11.27
N THR A 66 -4.35 -2.63 -10.34
CA THR A 66 -5.30 -2.77 -9.24
C THR A 66 -6.25 -1.60 -9.21
N LYS A 67 -7.53 -1.87 -8.99
CA LYS A 67 -8.53 -0.86 -8.63
C LYS A 67 -9.08 -1.16 -7.26
N LYS A 68 -8.87 -0.23 -6.32
CA LYS A 68 -9.34 -0.32 -4.93
C LYS A 68 -10.48 0.67 -4.72
N VAL A 69 -11.65 0.19 -4.30
CA VAL A 69 -12.85 1.00 -4.11
C VAL A 69 -13.40 0.76 -2.72
N PRO A 70 -13.54 1.80 -1.87
CA PRO A 70 -14.12 1.63 -0.54
C PRO A 70 -15.57 1.16 -0.66
N LEU A 71 -15.99 0.25 0.20
CA LEU A 71 -17.37 -0.22 0.28
C LEU A 71 -18.31 0.90 0.74
N ASN A 72 -17.81 1.76 1.61
CA ASN A 72 -18.50 2.94 2.11
C ASN A 72 -17.53 4.13 2.03
N SER A 73 -17.98 5.25 1.50
CA SER A 73 -17.14 6.45 1.40
C SER A 73 -16.72 7.04 2.76
N ALA A 74 -17.39 6.66 3.84
CA ALA A 74 -17.07 7.09 5.20
C ALA A 74 -16.20 6.11 5.99
N ASP A 75 -15.86 4.93 5.40
CA ASP A 75 -15.08 3.90 6.07
C ASP A 75 -13.98 3.37 5.13
N ALA A 76 -12.76 3.78 5.40
CA ALA A 76 -11.59 3.38 4.62
C ALA A 76 -10.96 2.05 5.10
N SER A 77 -11.56 1.36 6.07
CA SER A 77 -11.06 0.07 6.56
C SER A 77 -11.58 -1.12 5.75
N ALA A 78 -12.53 -0.91 4.81
CA ALA A 78 -13.12 -1.98 4.02
C ALA A 78 -13.20 -1.59 2.54
N HIS A 79 -12.62 -2.41 1.68
CA HIS A 79 -12.52 -2.15 0.25
C HIS A 79 -12.89 -3.38 -0.57
N THR A 80 -13.38 -3.13 -1.78
CA THR A 80 -13.30 -4.08 -2.87
C THR A 80 -12.01 -3.83 -3.64
N GLU A 81 -11.21 -4.86 -3.85
CA GLU A 81 -10.03 -4.81 -4.69
C GLU A 81 -10.18 -5.72 -5.90
N ILE A 82 -9.87 -5.19 -7.09
CA ILE A 82 -9.79 -5.96 -8.33
C ILE A 82 -8.38 -5.82 -8.85
N THR A 83 -7.65 -6.94 -8.90
CA THR A 83 -6.27 -6.99 -9.37
C THR A 83 -6.16 -7.89 -10.59
N ILE A 84 -5.50 -7.39 -11.63
CA ILE A 84 -5.22 -8.08 -12.89
C ILE A 84 -3.71 -8.14 -13.06
N PRO A 85 -3.11 -9.34 -13.21
CA PRO A 85 -1.70 -9.49 -13.56
C PRO A 85 -1.44 -8.89 -14.94
N LEU A 86 -0.26 -8.27 -15.10
CA LEU A 86 0.20 -7.69 -16.36
C LEU A 86 1.47 -8.39 -16.83
N SER A 87 1.65 -8.49 -18.12
CA SER A 87 2.95 -8.77 -18.72
C SER A 87 3.90 -7.57 -18.55
N PRO A 88 5.23 -7.77 -18.65
CA PRO A 88 6.18 -6.66 -18.61
C PRO A 88 5.92 -5.58 -19.67
N ASP A 89 5.45 -5.98 -20.86
CA ASP A 89 5.17 -5.05 -21.95
C ASP A 89 3.92 -4.22 -21.68
N GLU A 90 2.82 -4.86 -21.22
CA GLU A 90 1.60 -4.15 -20.81
C GLU A 90 1.89 -3.16 -19.69
N TYR A 91 2.65 -3.58 -18.66
CA TYR A 91 3.04 -2.68 -17.56
C TYR A 91 3.85 -1.48 -18.08
N ARG A 92 4.83 -1.72 -18.96
CA ARG A 92 5.69 -0.66 -19.51
C ARG A 92 4.87 0.39 -20.26
N ASP A 93 3.96 -0.06 -21.11
CA ASP A 93 3.13 0.83 -21.92
C ASP A 93 2.16 1.63 -21.03
N LEU A 94 1.50 0.97 -20.08
CA LEU A 94 0.57 1.60 -19.15
C LEU A 94 1.27 2.53 -18.16
N ALA A 95 2.44 2.14 -17.62
CA ALA A 95 3.22 2.96 -16.68
C ALA A 95 3.88 4.19 -17.34
N GLY A 96 3.92 4.21 -18.68
CA GLY A 96 4.29 5.37 -19.48
C GLY A 96 3.22 6.46 -19.52
N LEU A 97 1.99 6.18 -19.13
CA LEU A 97 0.94 7.17 -18.99
C LEU A 97 1.29 8.20 -17.92
N ASN A 98 0.69 9.40 -18.04
CA ASN A 98 0.86 10.45 -17.03
C ASN A 98 0.24 10.01 -15.70
N GLY A 99 1.07 9.50 -14.80
CA GLY A 99 0.71 9.04 -13.48
C GLY A 99 1.65 9.60 -12.41
N ARG A 100 1.25 9.48 -11.14
CA ARG A 100 2.07 9.88 -9.98
C ARG A 100 2.72 8.65 -9.38
N ARG A 101 3.99 8.75 -8.99
CA ARG A 101 4.77 7.62 -8.45
C ARG A 101 4.93 7.73 -6.95
N VAL A 102 5.00 6.54 -6.33
CA VAL A 102 5.46 6.35 -4.96
C VAL A 102 6.22 5.03 -4.89
N GLU A 103 7.29 5.02 -4.09
CA GLU A 103 8.14 3.84 -3.91
C GLU A 103 8.32 3.52 -2.43
N LYS A 104 8.33 2.23 -2.12
CA LYS A 104 8.53 1.72 -0.75
C LYS A 104 9.15 0.33 -0.78
N ILE A 105 9.78 -0.04 0.33
CA ILE A 105 10.16 -1.43 0.61
C ILE A 105 9.15 -1.96 1.60
N ARG A 106 8.42 -3.00 1.22
CA ARG A 106 7.47 -3.70 2.06
C ARG A 106 8.14 -4.90 2.70
N TYR A 107 8.04 -4.97 4.00
CA TYR A 107 8.49 -6.10 4.80
C TYR A 107 7.25 -6.82 5.34
N SER A 108 7.19 -8.15 5.18
CA SER A 108 6.07 -8.96 5.64
C SER A 108 6.51 -9.85 6.80
N GLY A 109 5.81 -9.79 7.93
CA GLY A 109 6.16 -10.53 9.13
C GLY A 109 5.04 -10.56 10.16
N LEU A 110 5.41 -10.76 11.42
CA LEU A 110 4.47 -10.79 12.54
C LEU A 110 4.80 -9.71 13.56
N ILE A 111 3.79 -8.96 14.00
CA ILE A 111 3.86 -8.03 15.12
C ILE A 111 2.86 -8.50 16.18
N ASP A 112 3.35 -8.84 17.37
CA ASP A 112 2.54 -9.38 18.48
C ASP A 112 1.65 -10.56 18.05
N GLY A 113 2.17 -11.42 17.12
CA GLY A 113 1.46 -12.58 16.59
C GLY A 113 0.49 -12.30 15.45
N ASN A 114 0.29 -11.03 15.07
CA ASN A 114 -0.57 -10.64 13.94
C ASN A 114 0.26 -10.48 12.66
N PRO A 115 -0.18 -11.03 11.51
CA PRO A 115 0.42 -10.73 10.22
C PRO A 115 0.42 -9.22 9.98
N ALA A 116 1.57 -8.70 9.60
CA ALA A 116 1.77 -7.27 9.38
C ALA A 116 2.63 -7.02 8.15
N GLU A 117 2.33 -5.95 7.45
CA GLU A 117 3.13 -5.39 6.39
C GLU A 117 3.71 -4.05 6.84
N VAL A 118 5.03 -3.94 6.84
CA VAL A 118 5.74 -2.70 7.20
C VAL A 118 6.25 -2.06 5.94
N ASP A 119 5.69 -0.92 5.59
CA ASP A 119 6.03 -0.13 4.43
C ASP A 119 7.02 0.97 4.79
N VAL A 120 8.28 0.77 4.41
CA VAL A 120 9.34 1.77 4.55
C VAL A 120 9.45 2.55 3.25
N PHE A 121 8.99 3.81 3.25
CA PHE A 121 9.03 4.63 2.06
C PHE A 121 10.44 5.07 1.71
N VAL A 122 10.71 5.20 0.42
CA VAL A 122 12.03 5.60 -0.10
C VAL A 122 11.93 6.83 -1.00
N GLY A 123 13.08 7.40 -1.37
CA GLY A 123 13.13 8.56 -2.26
C GLY A 123 12.52 9.81 -1.61
N ALA A 124 11.57 10.45 -2.28
CA ALA A 124 10.98 11.70 -1.81
C ALA A 124 10.20 11.58 -0.49
N LEU A 125 9.70 10.39 -0.15
CA LEU A 125 8.97 10.11 1.09
C LEU A 125 9.82 9.39 2.14
N GLN A 126 11.15 9.34 1.97
CA GLN A 126 12.04 8.75 2.97
C GLN A 126 11.80 9.37 4.34
N GLY A 127 11.74 8.52 5.34
CA GLY A 127 11.39 8.89 6.72
C GLY A 127 9.95 8.55 7.09
N LEU A 128 9.08 8.23 6.12
CA LEU A 128 7.74 7.71 6.40
C LEU A 128 7.78 6.18 6.52
N VAL A 129 7.19 5.66 7.59
CA VAL A 129 6.97 4.22 7.80
C VAL A 129 5.53 3.98 8.23
N LEU A 130 4.84 3.13 7.48
CA LEU A 130 3.48 2.69 7.79
C LEU A 130 3.49 1.20 8.18
N ILE A 131 2.53 0.80 8.99
CA ILE A 131 2.26 -0.59 9.34
C ILE A 131 0.82 -0.89 8.98
N ASP A 132 0.62 -1.85 8.08
CA ASP A 132 -0.68 -2.32 7.65
C ASP A 132 -0.97 -3.68 8.30
N PHE A 133 -2.20 -3.87 8.78
CA PHE A 133 -2.74 -5.15 9.23
C PHE A 133 -3.97 -5.47 8.42
N GLU A 134 -3.95 -6.64 7.79
CA GLU A 134 -5.06 -7.16 6.99
C GLU A 134 -5.83 -8.22 7.78
N PHE A 135 -7.15 -8.22 7.65
CA PHE A 135 -8.05 -9.14 8.35
C PHE A 135 -8.93 -9.88 7.36
N SER A 136 -9.23 -11.14 7.67
CA SER A 136 -10.09 -11.96 6.82
C SER A 136 -11.57 -11.53 6.88
N ASP A 137 -11.95 -10.88 7.97
CA ASP A 137 -13.32 -10.44 8.22
C ASP A 137 -13.36 -9.28 9.23
N ARG A 138 -14.55 -8.65 9.32
CA ARG A 138 -14.80 -7.52 10.23
C ARG A 138 -14.69 -7.90 11.71
N GLU A 139 -15.01 -9.14 12.08
CA GLU A 139 -14.95 -9.57 13.47
C GLU A 139 -13.51 -9.61 13.98
N GLN A 140 -12.57 -10.05 13.14
CA GLN A 140 -11.14 -10.01 13.47
C GLN A 140 -10.64 -8.58 13.62
N LEU A 141 -11.04 -7.69 12.71
CA LEU A 141 -10.70 -6.27 12.77
C LEU A 141 -11.21 -5.62 14.08
N GLU A 142 -12.46 -5.89 14.48
CA GLU A 142 -13.06 -5.32 15.70
C GLU A 142 -12.42 -5.85 17.00
N LYS A 143 -11.83 -7.05 16.98
CA LYS A 143 -11.12 -7.66 18.10
C LYS A 143 -9.63 -7.34 18.14
N PHE A 144 -9.13 -6.62 17.15
CA PHE A 144 -7.71 -6.31 17.03
C PHE A 144 -7.22 -5.44 18.19
N VAL A 145 -6.14 -5.88 18.83
CA VAL A 145 -5.46 -5.12 19.88
C VAL A 145 -4.24 -4.44 19.26
N VAL A 146 -4.25 -3.13 19.26
CA VAL A 146 -3.20 -2.32 18.61
C VAL A 146 -1.85 -2.52 19.29
N PRO A 147 -0.82 -3.01 18.59
CA PRO A 147 0.53 -3.18 19.09
C PRO A 147 1.16 -1.85 19.52
N ARG A 148 2.04 -1.89 20.53
CA ARG A 148 2.70 -0.68 21.06
C ARG A 148 3.61 0.04 20.06
N ILE A 149 4.06 -0.67 19.02
CA ILE A 149 4.88 -0.11 17.95
C ILE A 149 4.08 0.83 17.03
N CYS A 150 2.75 0.69 17.02
CA CYS A 150 1.86 1.59 16.30
C CYS A 150 1.74 2.91 17.07
N LEU A 151 2.06 4.02 16.41
CA LEU A 151 2.01 5.35 16.98
C LEU A 151 0.59 5.92 17.00
N ALA A 152 -0.06 5.86 15.83
CA ALA A 152 -1.40 6.39 15.61
C ALA A 152 -2.10 5.62 14.50
N ASP A 153 -3.41 5.39 14.67
CA ASP A 153 -4.28 4.88 13.61
C ASP A 153 -4.54 6.00 12.60
N VAL A 154 -4.19 5.76 11.34
CA VAL A 154 -4.36 6.68 10.23
C VAL A 154 -5.21 6.07 9.10
N THR A 155 -5.94 4.99 9.40
CA THR A 155 -6.79 4.27 8.45
C THR A 155 -7.77 5.21 7.74
N GLN A 156 -8.35 6.16 8.47
CA GLN A 156 -9.33 7.10 7.94
C GLN A 156 -8.70 8.40 7.38
N GLU A 157 -7.38 8.51 7.42
CA GLU A 157 -6.67 9.70 6.98
C GLU A 157 -6.35 9.65 5.48
N GLU A 158 -7.13 10.34 4.67
CA GLU A 158 -6.97 10.31 3.21
C GLU A 158 -5.56 10.71 2.75
N PHE A 159 -4.87 11.63 3.45
CA PHE A 159 -3.55 12.12 3.05
C PHE A 159 -2.45 11.05 3.07
N ILE A 160 -2.64 9.96 3.86
CA ILE A 160 -1.72 8.82 3.98
C ILE A 160 -1.98 7.76 2.90
N ALA A 161 -3.15 7.77 2.26
CA ALA A 161 -3.44 6.81 1.22
C ALA A 161 -2.39 6.86 0.10
N GLY A 162 -1.92 5.71 -0.39
CA GLY A 162 -0.83 5.63 -1.37
C GLY A 162 -1.05 6.50 -2.61
N GLY A 163 -2.32 6.60 -3.08
CA GLY A 163 -2.69 7.48 -4.18
C GLY A 163 -2.50 8.98 -3.86
N MET A 164 -2.67 9.38 -2.60
CA MET A 164 -2.49 10.75 -2.16
C MET A 164 -1.03 11.06 -1.81
N LEU A 165 -0.27 10.05 -1.39
CA LEU A 165 1.19 10.16 -1.19
C LEU A 165 1.96 10.24 -2.51
N SER A 166 1.43 9.61 -3.56
CA SER A 166 2.10 9.54 -4.86
C SER A 166 2.38 10.93 -5.44
N GLY A 167 3.62 11.16 -5.86
CA GLY A 167 4.09 12.44 -6.39
C GLY A 167 4.36 13.51 -5.34
N LYS A 168 4.29 13.19 -4.05
CA LYS A 168 4.66 14.08 -2.94
C LYS A 168 6.03 13.73 -2.37
N GLY A 169 6.60 14.68 -1.63
CA GLY A 169 7.74 14.46 -0.76
C GLY A 169 7.34 14.50 0.71
N PHE A 170 8.26 14.10 1.59
CA PHE A 170 8.02 14.09 3.04
C PHE A 170 7.63 15.49 3.56
N ALA A 171 8.28 16.54 3.07
CA ALA A 171 7.96 17.92 3.44
C ALA A 171 6.51 18.34 3.15
N ASP A 172 5.86 17.73 2.13
CA ASP A 172 4.48 18.06 1.76
C ASP A 172 3.45 17.50 2.76
N ILE A 173 3.85 16.52 3.58
CA ILE A 173 2.99 15.83 4.54
C ILE A 173 3.46 15.99 5.99
N GLU A 174 4.65 16.52 6.22
CA GLU A 174 5.29 16.62 7.54
C GLU A 174 4.41 17.33 8.57
N SER A 175 3.78 18.44 8.19
CA SER A 175 2.88 19.18 9.08
C SER A 175 1.73 18.31 9.60
N ARG A 176 1.11 17.52 8.69
CA ARG A 176 0.02 16.58 9.05
C ARG A 176 0.53 15.44 9.92
N LEU A 177 1.73 14.94 9.66
CA LEU A 177 2.34 13.88 10.46
C LEU A 177 2.65 14.33 11.90
N ARG A 178 3.06 15.58 12.08
CA ARG A 178 3.29 16.19 13.41
C ARG A 178 2.02 16.25 14.25
N ASP A 179 0.84 16.40 13.66
CA ASP A 179 -0.43 16.40 14.41
C ASP A 179 -0.67 15.05 15.11
N PHE A 180 -0.06 13.95 14.63
CA PHE A 180 -0.05 12.62 15.23
C PHE A 180 1.18 12.37 16.12
N GLY A 181 2.07 13.35 16.28
CA GLY A 181 3.33 13.19 17.00
C GLY A 181 4.36 12.30 16.27
N TYR A 182 4.24 12.19 14.94
CA TYR A 182 5.16 11.39 14.12
C TYR A 182 6.46 12.15 13.86
N GLU A 183 7.57 11.46 14.05
CA GLU A 183 8.90 11.91 13.66
C GLU A 183 9.48 10.96 12.59
N PRO A 184 10.29 11.46 11.64
CA PRO A 184 10.89 10.62 10.59
C PRO A 184 11.74 9.49 11.18
N ILE A 185 11.60 8.28 10.60
CA ILE A 185 12.32 7.06 11.00
C ILE A 185 13.34 6.67 9.92
#